data_402adbd90b982c89b528648c49b9f963
#
_entry.id   402adbd90b982c89b528648c49b9f963
#
_cell.length_a   1.000
_cell.length_b   1.000
_cell.length_c   1.000
_cell.angle_alpha   90.00
_cell.angle_beta   90.00
_cell.angle_gamma   90.00
#
_symmetry.space_group_name_H-M   'P 1'
#
loop_
_entity.id
_entity.type
_entity.pdbx_description
1 polymer ?
#
loop_
_entity_poly.entity_id
_entity_poly.type
_entity_poly.pdbx_seq_one_letter_code
_entity_poly.pdbx_strand_id
1 'polypeptide(L)'
;MTEQPHAAHPATEHPHDPVHGHDGGHDHGHAHGHPDDPEAAWVELLDLDAVVFADLLADVVARVAAAAPADVRTVLDLGAGTGTGTVALARAFPAAEVVAVDSSPAMLDRARRAAEAAGVGERMRSVHADLDAAWPATGVADVVWASASLHHVADPARVLRDTHDALAPGGLVAVVEITGSTPVLPPGTGRPGLDERLTSATVHAGWNRYPDWTPYLEEAGFETVERTEHHATAAPGPTTARWARATLERLHEHLAPHLDPADHSAVAALLDDPAFPTGVSARAGRVLWTARRPTTS
;
A
#
# COMPACT_ATOMS: atom_id res chain seq x y z
N MET A 1 28.87 55.03 29.72
CA MET A 1 28.10 56.19 30.13
C MET A 1 26.88 56.20 29.21
N THR A 2 25.70 55.96 29.57
CA THR A 2 24.82 55.94 30.73
C THR A 2 23.68 55.02 30.45
N GLU A 3 23.52 54.00 31.23
CA GLU A 3 22.49 53.73 32.25
C GLU A 3 21.03 53.83 31.84
N GLN A 4 20.38 52.75 32.17
CA GLN A 4 18.95 52.39 32.20
C GLN A 4 18.05 53.40 32.93
N PRO A 5 16.70 53.23 32.98
CA PRO A 5 16.14 52.15 33.79
C PRO A 5 14.81 51.49 33.32
N HIS A 6 14.55 50.36 33.99
CA HIS A 6 13.33 49.56 34.09
C HIS A 6 12.02 50.32 34.33
N ALA A 7 10.92 49.76 33.83
CA ALA A 7 9.60 49.93 34.45
C ALA A 7 8.81 48.63 34.42
N ALA A 8 8.23 48.33 35.56
CA ALA A 8 7.61 47.08 35.97
C ALA A 8 6.12 46.94 35.53
N HIS A 9 5.69 45.72 35.53
CA HIS A 9 4.30 45.28 35.37
C HIS A 9 3.35 45.70 36.48
N PRO A 10 2.00 45.60 36.26
CA PRO A 10 1.21 44.86 37.24
C PRO A 10 0.42 43.68 36.64
N ALA A 11 0.30 42.66 37.46
CA ALA A 11 -0.53 41.48 37.31
C ALA A 11 -2.01 41.84 37.51
N THR A 12 -2.88 41.17 36.73
CA THR A 12 -4.32 41.11 37.05
C THR A 12 -4.73 39.64 37.20
N GLU A 13 -5.16 39.36 38.44
CA GLU A 13 -5.83 38.13 38.84
C GLU A 13 -7.22 38.01 38.19
N HIS A 14 -7.60 36.80 37.79
CA HIS A 14 -8.98 36.46 37.48
C HIS A 14 -9.46 35.34 38.40
N PRO A 15 -10.73 35.40 38.87
CA PRO A 15 -11.27 34.53 39.90
C PRO A 15 -11.74 33.18 39.32
N HIS A 16 -11.61 32.13 40.15
CA HIS A 16 -12.19 30.81 39.98
C HIS A 16 -13.71 30.85 40.06
N ASP A 17 -14.39 30.08 39.24
CA ASP A 17 -15.72 29.55 39.48
C ASP A 17 -15.91 28.12 38.93
N PRO A 18 -16.89 27.30 39.39
CA PRO A 18 -16.65 25.93 39.79
C PRO A 18 -17.21 24.87 38.79
N VAL A 19 -16.63 23.69 38.94
CA VAL A 19 -17.03 22.33 38.54
C VAL A 19 -18.56 22.13 38.26
N HIS A 20 -18.87 21.72 37.04
CA HIS A 20 -20.03 20.87 36.75
C HIS A 20 -19.55 19.59 36.05
N GLY A 21 -19.70 18.47 36.76
CA GLY A 21 -19.57 17.14 36.21
C GLY A 21 -20.67 16.86 35.21
N HIS A 22 -20.32 16.32 34.06
CA HIS A 22 -21.20 15.55 33.21
C HIS A 22 -20.59 14.20 32.96
N ASP A 23 -21.14 13.22 33.63
CA ASP A 23 -21.12 11.80 33.30
C ASP A 23 -21.75 11.67 31.91
N GLY A 24 -20.97 11.25 30.93
CA GLY A 24 -21.40 10.98 29.55
C GLY A 24 -20.75 9.69 29.11
N GLY A 25 -21.48 8.57 29.25
CA GLY A 25 -21.08 7.26 28.77
C GLY A 25 -20.76 7.34 27.28
N HIS A 26 -19.52 6.98 26.92
CA HIS A 26 -19.13 6.79 25.54
C HIS A 26 -19.68 5.45 25.05
N ASP A 27 -20.82 5.53 24.40
CA ASP A 27 -21.38 4.49 23.56
C ASP A 27 -20.40 4.27 22.37
N HIS A 28 -19.72 3.13 22.31
CA HIS A 28 -18.90 2.72 21.17
C HIS A 28 -19.84 2.30 20.03
N GLY A 29 -20.49 3.27 19.41
CA GLY A 29 -21.19 3.08 18.15
C GLY A 29 -20.21 2.68 17.06
N HIS A 30 -20.45 1.54 16.45
CA HIS A 30 -19.77 1.09 15.23
C HIS A 30 -19.89 2.20 14.18
N ALA A 31 -18.80 2.90 13.90
CA ALA A 31 -18.72 3.87 12.83
C ALA A 31 -18.84 3.10 11.50
N HIS A 32 -20.02 3.06 10.95
CA HIS A 32 -20.21 2.84 9.51
C HIS A 32 -19.59 4.06 8.82
N GLY A 33 -18.48 3.87 8.11
CA GLY A 33 -17.83 4.94 7.35
C GLY A 33 -18.86 5.63 6.45
N HIS A 34 -18.86 6.95 6.48
CA HIS A 34 -19.65 7.76 5.56
C HIS A 34 -19.19 7.43 4.13
N PRO A 35 -20.11 7.36 3.12
CA PRO A 35 -19.74 7.12 1.72
C PRO A 35 -18.77 8.16 1.13
N ASP A 36 -18.57 9.28 1.81
CA ASP A 36 -17.67 10.38 1.43
C ASP A 36 -16.33 10.37 2.21
N ASP A 37 -15.96 9.24 2.86
CA ASP A 37 -14.69 9.10 3.57
C ASP A 37 -13.57 8.68 2.57
N PRO A 38 -12.57 9.55 2.28
CA PRO A 38 -11.50 9.24 1.33
C PRO A 38 -10.69 7.99 1.72
N GLU A 39 -10.54 7.70 3.03
CA GLU A 39 -9.84 6.51 3.50
C GLU A 39 -10.67 5.25 3.20
N ALA A 40 -11.98 5.29 3.40
CA ALA A 40 -12.86 4.16 3.09
C ALA A 40 -12.88 3.86 1.58
N ALA A 41 -12.92 4.88 0.73
CA ALA A 41 -12.86 4.74 -0.72
C ALA A 41 -11.51 4.13 -1.19
N TRP A 42 -10.41 4.55 -0.56
CA TRP A 42 -9.09 3.98 -0.84
C TRP A 42 -9.01 2.51 -0.48
N VAL A 43 -9.52 2.15 0.68
CA VAL A 43 -9.55 0.74 1.13
C VAL A 43 -10.41 -0.12 0.20
N GLU A 44 -11.58 0.38 -0.22
CA GLU A 44 -12.42 -0.35 -1.19
C GLU A 44 -11.66 -0.60 -2.51
N LEU A 45 -10.92 0.38 -2.99
CA LEU A 45 -10.11 0.22 -4.21
C LEU A 45 -9.03 -0.84 -4.04
N LEU A 46 -8.32 -0.88 -2.89
CA LEU A 46 -7.34 -1.91 -2.58
C LEU A 46 -7.97 -3.31 -2.53
N ASP A 47 -9.13 -3.45 -1.91
CA ASP A 47 -9.86 -4.71 -1.82
C ASP A 47 -10.34 -5.18 -3.21
N LEU A 48 -10.81 -4.26 -4.06
CA LEU A 48 -11.19 -4.55 -5.44
C LEU A 48 -9.97 -4.93 -6.29
N ASP A 49 -8.84 -4.23 -6.16
CA ASP A 49 -7.58 -4.56 -6.85
C ASP A 49 -7.13 -5.98 -6.51
N ALA A 50 -7.18 -6.35 -5.22
CA ALA A 50 -6.85 -7.68 -4.74
C ALA A 50 -7.69 -8.79 -5.37
N VAL A 51 -8.97 -8.53 -5.64
CA VAL A 51 -9.87 -9.51 -6.29
C VAL A 51 -9.68 -9.52 -7.80
N VAL A 52 -9.63 -8.36 -8.44
CA VAL A 52 -9.52 -8.23 -9.90
C VAL A 52 -8.21 -8.79 -10.42
N PHE A 53 -7.11 -8.61 -9.66
CA PHE A 53 -5.77 -9.06 -10.03
C PHE A 53 -5.22 -10.16 -9.13
N ALA A 54 -6.10 -11.01 -8.60
CA ALA A 54 -5.72 -12.13 -7.72
C ALA A 54 -4.68 -13.06 -8.38
N ASP A 55 -4.86 -13.37 -9.66
CA ASP A 55 -3.93 -14.22 -10.41
C ASP A 55 -2.55 -13.57 -10.56
N LEU A 56 -2.49 -12.24 -10.79
CA LEU A 56 -1.23 -11.51 -10.85
C LEU A 56 -0.48 -11.56 -9.52
N LEU A 57 -1.18 -11.37 -8.40
CA LEU A 57 -0.58 -11.53 -7.07
C LEU A 57 -0.10 -12.96 -6.84
N ALA A 58 -0.90 -13.96 -7.23
CA ALA A 58 -0.53 -15.36 -7.10
C ALA A 58 0.74 -15.70 -7.89
N ASP A 59 0.89 -15.19 -9.11
CA ASP A 59 2.09 -15.37 -9.93
C ASP A 59 3.33 -14.74 -9.28
N VAL A 60 3.22 -13.52 -8.77
CA VAL A 60 4.32 -12.82 -8.08
C VAL A 60 4.71 -13.58 -6.81
N VAL A 61 3.74 -13.98 -5.98
CA VAL A 61 4.01 -14.74 -4.75
C VAL A 61 4.62 -16.13 -5.05
N ALA A 62 4.18 -16.80 -6.13
CA ALA A 62 4.77 -18.07 -6.56
C ALA A 62 6.24 -17.92 -6.97
N ARG A 63 6.61 -16.80 -7.61
CA ARG A 63 8.02 -16.49 -7.92
C ARG A 63 8.85 -16.28 -6.66
N VAL A 64 8.32 -15.56 -5.68
CA VAL A 64 8.97 -15.37 -4.38
C VAL A 64 9.14 -16.70 -3.65
N ALA A 65 8.11 -17.55 -3.63
CA ALA A 65 8.17 -18.86 -3.01
C ALA A 65 9.20 -19.79 -3.69
N ALA A 66 9.31 -19.74 -5.02
CA ALA A 66 10.33 -20.49 -5.77
C ALA A 66 11.75 -20.00 -5.53
N ALA A 67 11.93 -18.69 -5.23
CA ALA A 67 13.22 -18.09 -4.92
C ALA A 67 13.56 -18.17 -3.41
N ALA A 68 12.63 -18.49 -2.53
CA ALA A 68 12.84 -18.54 -1.08
C ALA A 68 13.74 -19.72 -0.64
N PRO A 69 14.33 -19.67 0.57
CA PRO A 69 14.97 -20.84 1.19
C PRO A 69 13.99 -22.01 1.33
N ALA A 70 14.52 -23.24 1.42
CA ALA A 70 13.69 -24.46 1.52
C ALA A 70 12.84 -24.51 2.80
N ASP A 71 13.36 -24.00 3.91
CA ASP A 71 12.72 -24.06 5.25
C ASP A 71 12.37 -22.65 5.73
N VAL A 72 11.32 -22.04 5.17
CA VAL A 72 10.81 -20.74 5.62
C VAL A 72 9.97 -20.93 6.88
N ARG A 73 10.33 -20.23 7.96
CA ARG A 73 9.65 -20.23 9.25
C ARG A 73 9.07 -18.88 9.62
N THR A 74 9.70 -17.81 9.15
CA THR A 74 9.27 -16.44 9.44
C THR A 74 9.29 -15.60 8.17
N VAL A 75 8.14 -15.00 7.86
CA VAL A 75 7.97 -14.04 6.76
C VAL A 75 7.58 -12.70 7.35
N LEU A 76 8.29 -11.62 7.00
CA LEU A 76 7.86 -10.25 7.32
C LEU A 76 7.17 -9.62 6.12
N ASP A 77 6.01 -9.02 6.34
CA ASP A 77 5.26 -8.23 5.37
C ASP A 77 5.32 -6.76 5.79
N LEU A 78 6.19 -5.97 5.13
CA LEU A 78 6.45 -4.56 5.46
C LEU A 78 5.48 -3.65 4.70
N GLY A 79 4.68 -2.88 5.44
CA GLY A 79 3.58 -2.10 4.90
C GLY A 79 2.44 -3.02 4.47
N ALA A 80 1.97 -3.86 5.39
CA ALA A 80 1.01 -4.94 5.11
C ALA A 80 -0.37 -4.45 4.61
N GLY A 81 -0.72 -3.19 4.88
CA GLY A 81 -1.98 -2.59 4.47
C GLY A 81 -3.19 -3.41 4.91
N THR A 82 -4.12 -3.69 3.99
CA THR A 82 -5.33 -4.48 4.27
C THR A 82 -5.08 -5.98 4.48
N GLY A 83 -3.83 -6.45 4.32
CA GLY A 83 -3.42 -7.83 4.57
C GLY A 83 -3.53 -8.77 3.37
N THR A 84 -3.77 -8.25 2.18
CA THR A 84 -3.83 -9.06 0.96
C THR A 84 -2.52 -9.81 0.71
N GLY A 85 -1.36 -9.13 0.82
CA GLY A 85 -0.02 -9.74 0.77
C GLY A 85 0.17 -10.75 1.88
N THR A 86 -0.13 -10.37 3.12
CA THR A 86 -0.04 -11.23 4.31
C THR A 86 -0.75 -12.57 4.12
N VAL A 87 -2.00 -12.55 3.65
CA VAL A 87 -2.78 -13.78 3.41
C VAL A 87 -2.18 -14.63 2.29
N ALA A 88 -1.73 -14.01 1.20
CA ALA A 88 -1.11 -14.71 0.08
C ALA A 88 0.20 -15.39 0.51
N LEU A 89 1.04 -14.69 1.29
CA LEU A 89 2.28 -15.22 1.86
C LEU A 89 2.02 -16.37 2.85
N ALA A 90 1.02 -16.24 3.74
CA ALA A 90 0.66 -17.29 4.68
C ALA A 90 0.17 -18.57 4.00
N ARG A 91 -0.42 -18.46 2.80
CA ARG A 91 -0.80 -19.61 1.98
C ARG A 91 0.38 -20.20 1.23
N ALA A 92 1.29 -19.37 0.73
CA ALA A 92 2.49 -19.82 0.01
C ALA A 92 3.52 -20.48 0.93
N PHE A 93 3.59 -20.05 2.19
CA PHE A 93 4.50 -20.57 3.22
C PHE A 93 3.72 -21.22 4.38
N PRO A 94 3.15 -22.41 4.21
CA PRO A 94 2.21 -23.00 5.18
C PRO A 94 2.84 -23.38 6.52
N ALA A 95 4.18 -23.47 6.61
CA ALA A 95 4.92 -23.76 7.84
C ALA A 95 5.43 -22.49 8.55
N ALA A 96 5.22 -21.30 7.96
CA ALA A 96 5.74 -20.05 8.49
C ALA A 96 4.70 -19.27 9.31
N GLU A 97 5.21 -18.51 10.30
CA GLU A 97 4.52 -17.33 10.84
C GLU A 97 4.71 -16.16 9.87
N VAL A 98 3.64 -15.42 9.60
CA VAL A 98 3.70 -14.16 8.84
C VAL A 98 3.52 -12.99 9.80
N VAL A 99 4.50 -12.11 9.85
CA VAL A 99 4.49 -10.90 10.68
C VAL A 99 4.12 -9.72 9.79
N ALA A 100 2.90 -9.24 9.92
CA ALA A 100 2.42 -8.05 9.25
C ALA A 100 2.84 -6.79 10.00
N VAL A 101 3.62 -5.93 9.35
CA VAL A 101 4.12 -4.67 9.90
C VAL A 101 3.45 -3.52 9.16
N ASP A 102 2.84 -2.58 9.89
CA ASP A 102 2.24 -1.37 9.31
C ASP A 102 2.23 -0.24 10.33
N SER A 103 2.27 1.00 9.86
CA SER A 103 2.15 2.21 10.70
C SER A 103 0.70 2.55 11.05
N SER A 104 -0.29 1.94 10.39
CA SER A 104 -1.70 2.16 10.63
C SER A 104 -2.32 1.03 11.47
N PRO A 105 -2.76 1.28 12.71
CA PRO A 105 -3.50 0.28 13.49
C PRO A 105 -4.78 -0.19 12.78
N ALA A 106 -5.45 0.69 12.04
CA ALA A 106 -6.66 0.35 11.29
C ALA A 106 -6.37 -0.65 10.16
N MET A 107 -5.24 -0.51 9.45
CA MET A 107 -4.78 -1.47 8.44
C MET A 107 -4.44 -2.81 9.07
N LEU A 108 -3.73 -2.83 10.19
CA LEU A 108 -3.43 -4.07 10.92
C LEU A 108 -4.70 -4.79 11.42
N ASP A 109 -5.72 -4.05 11.84
CA ASP A 109 -7.02 -4.60 12.21
C ASP A 109 -7.73 -5.25 11.01
N ARG A 110 -7.61 -4.65 9.82
CA ARG A 110 -8.11 -5.23 8.57
C ARG A 110 -7.33 -6.48 8.18
N ALA A 111 -6.00 -6.41 8.23
CA ALA A 111 -5.12 -7.55 7.93
C ALA A 111 -5.43 -8.76 8.83
N ARG A 112 -5.67 -8.53 10.13
CA ARG A 112 -6.09 -9.60 11.05
C ARG A 112 -7.42 -10.22 10.63
N ARG A 113 -8.46 -9.40 10.35
CA ARG A 113 -9.75 -9.91 9.88
C ARG A 113 -9.63 -10.68 8.57
N ALA A 114 -8.81 -10.19 7.63
CA ALA A 114 -8.56 -10.88 6.36
C ALA A 114 -7.89 -12.24 6.58
N ALA A 115 -6.89 -12.32 7.47
CA ALA A 115 -6.21 -13.56 7.82
C ALA A 115 -7.14 -14.57 8.53
N GLU A 116 -7.99 -14.10 9.45
CA GLU A 116 -9.01 -14.93 10.11
C GLU A 116 -10.02 -15.49 9.10
N ALA A 117 -10.57 -14.63 8.22
CA ALA A 117 -11.49 -15.04 7.17
C ALA A 117 -10.87 -16.01 6.17
N ALA A 118 -9.56 -15.91 5.94
CA ALA A 118 -8.80 -16.82 5.08
C ALA A 118 -8.37 -18.13 5.78
N GLY A 119 -8.64 -18.29 7.07
CA GLY A 119 -8.25 -19.46 7.87
C GLY A 119 -6.74 -19.55 8.17
N VAL A 120 -6.03 -18.42 8.13
CA VAL A 120 -4.58 -18.33 8.40
C VAL A 120 -4.25 -17.46 9.62
N GLY A 121 -5.26 -16.99 10.36
CA GLY A 121 -5.11 -16.04 11.46
C GLY A 121 -4.17 -16.53 12.58
N GLU A 122 -4.16 -17.84 12.90
CA GLU A 122 -3.26 -18.40 13.93
C GLU A 122 -1.77 -18.32 13.55
N ARG A 123 -1.47 -18.12 12.27
CA ARG A 123 -0.09 -18.01 11.75
C ARG A 123 0.27 -16.57 11.35
N MET A 124 -0.57 -15.61 11.75
CA MET A 124 -0.35 -14.20 11.49
C MET A 124 -0.17 -13.44 12.81
N ARG A 125 0.87 -12.64 12.89
CA ARG A 125 1.11 -11.68 13.97
C ARG A 125 1.21 -10.28 13.40
N SER A 126 0.54 -9.30 14.01
CA SER A 126 0.64 -7.90 13.63
C SER A 126 1.61 -7.13 14.52
N VAL A 127 2.38 -6.24 13.93
CA VAL A 127 3.31 -5.33 14.61
C VAL A 127 3.03 -3.91 14.13
N HIS A 128 2.56 -3.05 15.03
CA HIS A 128 2.40 -1.63 14.75
C HIS A 128 3.77 -0.96 14.84
N ALA A 129 4.29 -0.48 13.72
CA ALA A 129 5.57 0.21 13.65
C ALA A 129 5.63 1.16 12.45
N ASP A 130 6.26 2.31 12.69
CA ASP A 130 6.64 3.25 11.66
C ASP A 130 8.09 2.98 11.22
N LEU A 131 8.25 2.51 9.99
CA LEU A 131 9.56 2.21 9.42
C LEU A 131 10.44 3.46 9.26
N ASP A 132 9.88 4.66 9.23
CA ASP A 132 10.65 5.90 9.23
C ASP A 132 11.24 6.22 10.60
N ALA A 133 10.60 5.77 11.67
CA ALA A 133 11.10 5.98 13.03
C ALA A 133 12.19 4.98 13.42
N ALA A 134 11.91 3.66 13.31
CA ALA A 134 12.87 2.60 13.68
C ALA A 134 12.45 1.24 13.10
N TRP A 135 13.44 0.33 12.99
CA TRP A 135 13.15 -1.07 12.67
C TRP A 135 12.41 -1.75 13.84
N PRO A 136 11.29 -2.46 13.57
CA PRO A 136 10.54 -3.14 14.60
C PRO A 136 11.25 -4.39 15.15
N ALA A 137 10.98 -4.72 16.41
CA ALA A 137 11.50 -5.95 17.05
C ALA A 137 10.74 -7.19 16.56
N THR A 138 11.00 -7.61 15.33
CA THR A 138 10.33 -8.75 14.68
C THR A 138 11.07 -10.08 14.81
N GLY A 139 12.35 -10.04 15.23
CA GLY A 139 13.25 -11.20 15.21
C GLY A 139 13.87 -11.40 13.83
N VAL A 140 14.52 -12.57 13.65
CA VAL A 140 15.16 -12.95 12.38
C VAL A 140 14.10 -13.54 11.44
N ALA A 141 14.13 -13.12 10.18
CA ALA A 141 13.22 -13.59 9.14
C ALA A 141 13.95 -14.41 8.07
N ASP A 142 13.23 -15.30 7.41
CA ASP A 142 13.72 -16.07 6.25
C ASP A 142 13.34 -15.37 4.94
N VAL A 143 12.19 -14.66 4.94
CA VAL A 143 11.70 -13.88 3.81
C VAL A 143 11.20 -12.53 4.33
N VAL A 144 11.59 -11.45 3.66
CA VAL A 144 11.00 -10.12 3.82
C VAL A 144 10.33 -9.72 2.52
N TRP A 145 9.09 -9.30 2.61
CA TRP A 145 8.27 -8.82 1.52
C TRP A 145 7.87 -7.37 1.76
N ALA A 146 7.99 -6.53 0.75
CA ALA A 146 7.51 -5.15 0.74
C ALA A 146 6.78 -4.91 -0.59
N SER A 147 5.45 -4.72 -0.55
CA SER A 147 4.65 -4.55 -1.77
C SER A 147 3.95 -3.20 -1.77
N ALA A 148 4.28 -2.36 -2.75
CA ALA A 148 3.77 -1.00 -2.92
C ALA A 148 3.85 -0.18 -1.62
N SER A 149 4.91 -0.39 -0.84
CA SER A 149 5.10 0.22 0.48
C SER A 149 6.44 0.93 0.61
N LEU A 150 7.52 0.38 0.04
CA LEU A 150 8.87 0.88 0.24
C LEU A 150 9.07 2.29 -0.33
N HIS A 151 8.34 2.67 -1.38
CA HIS A 151 8.40 4.01 -1.96
C HIS A 151 7.74 5.11 -1.10
N HIS A 152 7.03 4.73 -0.03
CA HIS A 152 6.47 5.67 0.94
C HIS A 152 7.45 6.02 2.06
N VAL A 153 8.53 5.26 2.23
CA VAL A 153 9.50 5.45 3.29
C VAL A 153 10.45 6.61 2.95
N ALA A 154 10.74 7.47 3.92
CA ALA A 154 11.61 8.64 3.72
C ALA A 154 13.08 8.26 3.48
N ASP A 155 13.58 7.19 4.13
CA ASP A 155 14.94 6.63 3.94
C ASP A 155 14.87 5.14 3.59
N PRO A 156 14.53 4.77 2.34
CA PRO A 156 14.47 3.38 1.93
C PRO A 156 15.82 2.67 1.96
N ALA A 157 16.92 3.39 1.79
CA ALA A 157 18.26 2.80 1.89
C ALA A 157 18.56 2.31 3.32
N ARG A 158 18.13 3.04 4.34
CA ARG A 158 18.20 2.59 5.74
C ARG A 158 17.32 1.37 5.97
N VAL A 159 16.05 1.42 5.53
CA VAL A 159 15.13 0.30 5.71
C VAL A 159 15.63 -0.97 5.01
N LEU A 160 16.28 -0.87 3.86
CA LEU A 160 16.88 -2.03 3.18
C LEU A 160 18.11 -2.57 3.92
N ARG A 161 18.95 -1.72 4.53
CA ARG A 161 20.03 -2.18 5.41
C ARG A 161 19.49 -2.89 6.66
N ASP A 162 18.47 -2.31 7.30
CA ASP A 162 17.79 -2.93 8.45
C ASP A 162 17.14 -4.27 8.05
N THR A 163 16.55 -4.34 6.84
CA THR A 163 16.03 -5.59 6.26
C THR A 163 17.12 -6.63 6.07
N HIS A 164 18.27 -6.22 5.53
CA HIS A 164 19.42 -7.12 5.37
C HIS A 164 19.85 -7.72 6.72
N ASP A 165 19.94 -6.87 7.75
CA ASP A 165 20.38 -7.32 9.08
C ASP A 165 19.34 -8.21 9.78
N ALA A 166 18.05 -8.01 9.51
CA ALA A 166 16.96 -8.82 10.04
C ALA A 166 16.77 -10.17 9.34
N LEU A 167 17.27 -10.34 8.12
CA LEU A 167 17.17 -11.62 7.41
C LEU A 167 18.18 -12.65 7.95
N ALA A 168 17.82 -13.93 7.94
CA ALA A 168 18.76 -15.04 8.15
C ALA A 168 19.80 -15.08 7.01
N PRO A 169 21.01 -15.61 7.24
CA PRO A 169 21.95 -15.88 6.13
C PRO A 169 21.29 -16.74 5.04
N GLY A 170 21.37 -16.30 3.79
CA GLY A 170 20.66 -16.91 2.64
C GLY A 170 19.18 -16.57 2.53
N GLY A 171 18.65 -15.76 3.45
CA GLY A 171 17.28 -15.26 3.42
C GLY A 171 17.01 -14.37 2.20
N LEU A 172 15.74 -14.19 1.88
CA LEU A 172 15.26 -13.52 0.67
C LEU A 172 14.53 -12.22 1.02
N VAL A 173 14.88 -11.13 0.34
CA VAL A 173 14.03 -9.94 0.24
C VAL A 173 13.29 -9.93 -1.10
N ALA A 174 12.03 -9.55 -1.07
CA ALA A 174 11.18 -9.34 -2.24
C ALA A 174 10.53 -7.95 -2.17
N VAL A 175 10.84 -7.09 -3.12
CA VAL A 175 10.23 -5.76 -3.28
C VAL A 175 9.34 -5.79 -4.50
N VAL A 176 8.08 -5.39 -4.34
CA VAL A 176 7.08 -5.36 -5.42
C VAL A 176 6.53 -3.95 -5.58
N GLU A 177 6.52 -3.47 -6.82
CA GLU A 177 5.95 -2.15 -7.13
C GLU A 177 4.92 -2.22 -8.26
N ILE A 178 4.00 -1.26 -8.24
CA ILE A 178 2.92 -1.16 -9.22
C ILE A 178 3.43 -0.36 -10.44
N THR A 179 3.46 -0.96 -11.63
CA THR A 179 3.85 -0.25 -12.86
C THR A 179 2.69 0.53 -13.50
N GLY A 180 1.47 0.23 -13.09
CA GLY A 180 0.26 0.88 -13.55
C GLY A 180 -0.93 -0.04 -13.38
N SER A 181 -2.08 0.56 -13.10
CA SER A 181 -3.37 -0.14 -13.04
C SER A 181 -4.40 0.81 -13.64
N THR A 182 -4.93 0.46 -14.81
CA THR A 182 -5.81 1.34 -15.58
C THR A 182 -7.00 0.59 -16.16
N PRO A 183 -8.21 1.20 -16.17
CA PRO A 183 -9.32 0.72 -16.96
C PRO A 183 -8.97 0.73 -18.45
N VAL A 184 -9.40 -0.30 -19.17
CA VAL A 184 -9.31 -0.37 -20.62
C VAL A 184 -10.71 -0.18 -21.18
N LEU A 185 -10.94 0.99 -21.75
CA LEU A 185 -12.27 1.38 -22.23
C LEU A 185 -12.62 0.61 -23.51
N PRO A 186 -13.88 0.17 -23.68
CA PRO A 186 -14.33 -0.40 -24.95
C PRO A 186 -14.17 0.59 -26.09
N PRO A 187 -13.94 0.12 -27.34
CA PRO A 187 -13.86 0.99 -28.50
C PRO A 187 -15.09 1.88 -28.62
N GLY A 188 -14.87 3.18 -28.81
CA GLY A 188 -15.94 4.17 -28.93
C GLY A 188 -16.50 4.70 -27.61
N THR A 189 -15.95 4.29 -26.48
CA THR A 189 -16.30 4.83 -25.17
C THR A 189 -15.48 6.10 -24.90
N GLY A 190 -16.15 7.18 -24.56
CA GLY A 190 -15.48 8.47 -24.31
C GLY A 190 -14.78 9.03 -25.56
N ARG A 191 -13.69 9.77 -25.34
CA ARG A 191 -12.86 10.31 -26.42
C ARG A 191 -11.87 9.25 -26.93
N PRO A 192 -11.60 9.17 -28.24
CA PRO A 192 -10.59 8.24 -28.78
C PRO A 192 -9.23 8.39 -28.07
N GLY A 193 -8.66 7.28 -27.60
CA GLY A 193 -7.38 7.22 -26.89
C GLY A 193 -7.40 7.82 -25.46
N LEU A 194 -8.57 7.96 -24.86
CA LEU A 194 -8.71 8.50 -23.50
C LEU A 194 -7.96 7.65 -22.47
N ASP A 195 -8.05 6.32 -22.54
CA ASP A 195 -7.37 5.38 -21.65
C ASP A 195 -5.83 5.49 -21.73
N GLU A 196 -5.28 5.69 -22.93
CA GLU A 196 -3.83 5.92 -23.11
C GLU A 196 -3.40 7.26 -22.49
N ARG A 197 -4.21 8.32 -22.68
CA ARG A 197 -3.91 9.63 -22.07
C ARG A 197 -4.07 9.64 -20.56
N LEU A 198 -5.03 8.91 -20.00
CA LEU A 198 -5.16 8.70 -18.56
C LEU A 198 -3.91 7.99 -18.01
N THR A 199 -3.47 6.92 -18.67
CA THR A 199 -2.23 6.21 -18.30
C THR A 199 -1.01 7.15 -18.36
N SER A 200 -0.90 7.96 -19.40
CA SER A 200 0.18 8.96 -19.52
C SER A 200 0.11 10.02 -18.41
N ALA A 201 -1.09 10.49 -18.07
CA ALA A 201 -1.29 11.47 -17.01
C ALA A 201 -0.90 10.92 -15.62
N THR A 202 -1.17 9.63 -15.31
CA THR A 202 -0.74 9.01 -14.06
C THR A 202 0.79 8.99 -13.93
N VAL A 203 1.49 8.70 -15.03
CA VAL A 203 2.96 8.73 -15.06
C VAL A 203 3.49 10.15 -14.84
N HIS A 204 2.90 11.16 -15.52
CA HIS A 204 3.30 12.56 -15.36
C HIS A 204 3.01 13.11 -13.96
N ALA A 205 1.91 12.68 -13.33
CA ALA A 205 1.57 13.03 -11.97
C ALA A 205 2.47 12.35 -10.92
N GLY A 206 3.31 11.42 -11.34
CA GLY A 206 4.22 10.68 -10.45
C GLY A 206 3.52 9.66 -9.56
N TRP A 207 2.34 9.18 -9.96
CA TRP A 207 1.65 8.10 -9.23
C TRP A 207 2.46 6.82 -9.23
N ASN A 208 2.52 6.16 -8.07
CA ASN A 208 3.34 4.98 -7.85
C ASN A 208 4.80 5.19 -8.33
N ARG A 209 5.34 6.40 -8.10
CA ARG A 209 6.72 6.69 -8.45
C ARG A 209 7.65 5.99 -7.47
N TYR A 210 8.48 5.12 -8.00
CA TYR A 210 9.52 4.42 -7.24
C TYR A 210 10.83 4.43 -8.04
N PRO A 211 11.99 4.34 -7.39
CA PRO A 211 13.27 4.20 -8.08
C PRO A 211 13.46 2.77 -8.61
N ASP A 212 14.50 2.55 -9.40
CA ASP A 212 15.03 1.20 -9.57
C ASP A 212 15.63 0.74 -8.24
N TRP A 213 15.07 -0.30 -7.64
CA TRP A 213 15.53 -0.81 -6.36
C TRP A 213 16.84 -1.60 -6.45
N THR A 214 17.31 -1.96 -7.66
CA THR A 214 18.55 -2.73 -7.86
C THR A 214 19.76 -2.12 -7.13
N PRO A 215 20.16 -0.84 -7.38
CA PRO A 215 21.31 -0.27 -6.68
C PRO A 215 21.12 -0.16 -5.18
N TYR A 216 19.90 0.09 -4.69
CA TYR A 216 19.62 0.16 -3.26
C TYR A 216 19.79 -1.19 -2.55
N LEU A 217 19.38 -2.28 -3.20
CA LEU A 217 19.57 -3.65 -2.70
C LEU A 217 21.05 -4.02 -2.68
N GLU A 218 21.79 -3.70 -3.74
CA GLU A 218 23.23 -3.95 -3.83
C GLU A 218 24.00 -3.15 -2.77
N GLU A 219 23.71 -1.86 -2.59
CA GLU A 219 24.30 -1.00 -1.55
C GLU A 219 23.98 -1.45 -0.13
N ALA A 220 22.80 -2.07 0.10
CA ALA A 220 22.44 -2.68 1.36
C ALA A 220 23.17 -4.01 1.64
N GLY A 221 23.94 -4.54 0.70
CA GLY A 221 24.72 -5.77 0.84
C GLY A 221 24.02 -7.03 0.37
N PHE A 222 22.92 -6.92 -0.34
CA PHE A 222 22.25 -8.06 -0.96
C PHE A 222 23.00 -8.54 -2.22
N GLU A 223 22.91 -9.82 -2.47
CA GLU A 223 23.45 -10.48 -3.66
C GLU A 223 22.34 -11.10 -4.51
N THR A 224 22.68 -11.49 -5.75
CA THR A 224 21.74 -12.16 -6.67
C THR A 224 20.45 -11.34 -6.86
N VAL A 225 20.62 -10.05 -7.19
CA VAL A 225 19.48 -9.17 -7.45
C VAL A 225 18.86 -9.51 -8.80
N GLU A 226 17.62 -9.97 -8.78
CA GLU A 226 16.84 -10.25 -9.99
C GLU A 226 15.66 -9.28 -10.07
N ARG A 227 15.37 -8.77 -11.28
CA ARG A 227 14.21 -7.92 -11.56
C ARG A 227 13.35 -8.57 -12.63
N THR A 228 12.06 -8.75 -12.35
CA THR A 228 11.08 -9.31 -13.28
C THR A 228 9.82 -8.44 -13.38
N GLU A 229 9.19 -8.45 -14.55
CA GLU A 229 7.93 -7.74 -14.77
C GLU A 229 6.79 -8.74 -14.99
N HIS A 230 5.66 -8.43 -14.38
CA HIS A 230 4.45 -9.24 -14.42
C HIS A 230 3.28 -8.37 -14.85
N HIS A 231 2.46 -8.86 -15.78
CA HIS A 231 1.30 -8.12 -16.29
C HIS A 231 0.06 -9.01 -16.32
N ALA A 232 -1.08 -8.41 -16.05
CA ALA A 232 -2.38 -9.08 -16.17
C ALA A 232 -3.41 -8.18 -16.83
N THR A 233 -4.38 -8.84 -17.46
CA THR A 233 -5.58 -8.20 -17.97
C THR A 233 -6.79 -8.96 -17.42
N ALA A 234 -7.63 -8.27 -16.66
CA ALA A 234 -8.88 -8.81 -16.17
C ALA A 234 -10.01 -8.54 -17.19
N ALA A 235 -10.77 -9.59 -17.51
CA ALA A 235 -11.91 -9.47 -18.40
C ALA A 235 -13.03 -8.62 -17.80
N PRO A 236 -13.93 -8.08 -18.64
CA PRO A 236 -15.13 -7.40 -18.18
C PRO A 236 -15.97 -8.30 -17.26
N GLY A 237 -16.46 -7.73 -16.16
CA GLY A 237 -17.29 -8.39 -15.20
C GLY A 237 -17.75 -7.44 -14.08
N PRO A 238 -18.67 -7.88 -13.22
CA PRO A 238 -19.21 -6.98 -12.18
C PRO A 238 -18.13 -6.39 -11.23
N THR A 239 -17.16 -7.21 -10.81
CA THR A 239 -16.08 -6.74 -9.94
C THR A 239 -15.11 -5.83 -10.68
N THR A 240 -14.74 -6.19 -11.93
CA THR A 240 -13.90 -5.34 -12.81
C THR A 240 -14.58 -4.00 -13.07
N ALA A 241 -15.91 -3.98 -13.26
CA ALA A 241 -16.69 -2.78 -13.44
C ALA A 241 -16.64 -1.86 -12.19
N ARG A 242 -16.80 -2.42 -10.98
CA ARG A 242 -16.68 -1.64 -9.75
C ARG A 242 -15.27 -1.07 -9.59
N TRP A 243 -14.26 -1.91 -9.81
CA TRP A 243 -12.86 -1.48 -9.77
C TRP A 243 -12.58 -0.35 -10.77
N ALA A 244 -13.08 -0.49 -12.01
CA ALA A 244 -12.87 0.51 -13.05
C ALA A 244 -13.51 1.85 -12.70
N ARG A 245 -14.72 1.83 -12.12
CA ARG A 245 -15.41 3.05 -11.65
C ARG A 245 -14.62 3.70 -10.52
N ALA A 246 -14.28 2.98 -9.47
CA ALA A 246 -13.53 3.51 -8.33
C ALA A 246 -12.15 4.05 -8.76
N THR A 247 -11.47 3.35 -9.68
CA THR A 247 -10.21 3.83 -10.27
C THR A 247 -10.40 5.12 -11.04
N LEU A 248 -11.44 5.21 -11.87
CA LEU A 248 -11.69 6.39 -12.69
C LEU A 248 -12.13 7.60 -11.86
N GLU A 249 -12.92 7.40 -10.82
CA GLU A 249 -13.27 8.43 -9.81
C GLU A 249 -12.01 9.02 -9.18
N ARG A 250 -11.13 8.15 -8.69
CA ARG A 250 -9.84 8.58 -8.12
C ARG A 250 -8.94 9.28 -9.14
N LEU A 251 -8.85 8.78 -10.37
CA LEU A 251 -8.09 9.43 -11.45
C LEU A 251 -8.67 10.82 -11.77
N HIS A 252 -9.99 10.94 -11.82
CA HIS A 252 -10.67 12.21 -12.08
C HIS A 252 -10.35 13.28 -11.04
N GLU A 253 -10.38 12.91 -9.77
CA GLU A 253 -10.07 13.80 -8.65
C GLU A 253 -8.60 14.24 -8.62
N HIS A 254 -7.67 13.30 -8.80
CA HIS A 254 -6.25 13.54 -8.56
C HIS A 254 -5.50 14.01 -9.82
N LEU A 255 -5.98 13.67 -11.02
CA LEU A 255 -5.32 14.03 -12.28
C LEU A 255 -5.86 15.30 -12.92
N ALA A 256 -6.84 15.98 -12.31
CA ALA A 256 -7.39 17.21 -12.86
C ALA A 256 -6.33 18.24 -13.33
N PRO A 257 -5.21 18.48 -12.60
CA PRO A 257 -4.16 19.38 -13.06
C PRO A 257 -3.31 18.85 -14.23
N HIS A 258 -3.37 17.55 -14.50
CA HIS A 258 -2.54 16.83 -15.47
C HIS A 258 -3.32 16.36 -16.71
N LEU A 259 -4.63 16.59 -16.74
CA LEU A 259 -5.51 16.24 -17.85
C LEU A 259 -5.84 17.45 -18.70
N ASP A 260 -5.93 17.23 -20.02
CA ASP A 260 -6.60 18.18 -20.92
C ASP A 260 -8.05 18.43 -20.44
N PRO A 261 -8.55 19.68 -20.44
CA PRO A 261 -9.91 19.98 -20.00
C PRO A 261 -11.01 19.16 -20.70
N ALA A 262 -10.79 18.79 -21.96
CA ALA A 262 -11.74 17.97 -22.71
C ALA A 262 -11.67 16.48 -22.28
N ASP A 263 -10.52 15.97 -21.83
CA ASP A 263 -10.41 14.63 -21.24
C ASP A 263 -11.00 14.59 -19.83
N HIS A 264 -10.74 15.62 -19.03
CA HIS A 264 -11.38 15.77 -17.73
C HIS A 264 -12.92 15.75 -17.85
N SER A 265 -13.47 16.53 -18.79
CA SER A 265 -14.92 16.54 -19.07
C SER A 265 -15.43 15.18 -19.59
N ALA A 266 -14.62 14.47 -20.38
CA ALA A 266 -14.99 13.15 -20.88
C ALA A 266 -15.04 12.10 -19.77
N VAL A 267 -14.10 12.16 -18.80
CA VAL A 267 -14.13 11.29 -17.62
C VAL A 267 -15.36 11.59 -16.76
N ALA A 268 -15.67 12.86 -16.50
CA ALA A 268 -16.88 13.24 -15.77
C ALA A 268 -18.14 12.68 -16.45
N ALA A 269 -18.26 12.83 -17.76
CA ALA A 269 -19.40 12.30 -18.52
C ALA A 269 -19.50 10.76 -18.47
N LEU A 270 -18.38 10.04 -18.41
CA LEU A 270 -18.38 8.59 -18.21
C LEU A 270 -18.86 8.21 -16.81
N LEU A 271 -18.43 8.94 -15.79
CA LEU A 271 -18.85 8.70 -14.40
C LEU A 271 -20.33 9.00 -14.16
N ASP A 272 -20.89 9.97 -14.90
CA ASP A 272 -22.31 10.31 -14.87
C ASP A 272 -23.19 9.31 -15.66
N ASP A 273 -22.59 8.50 -16.57
CA ASP A 273 -23.34 7.50 -17.33
C ASP A 273 -23.63 6.25 -16.47
N PRO A 274 -24.90 5.92 -16.19
CA PRO A 274 -25.24 4.73 -15.44
C PRO A 274 -24.88 3.42 -16.16
N ALA A 275 -24.69 3.44 -17.49
CA ALA A 275 -24.25 2.28 -18.27
C ALA A 275 -22.73 2.02 -18.12
N PHE A 276 -21.95 3.02 -17.72
CA PHE A 276 -20.55 2.86 -17.41
C PHE A 276 -20.41 2.15 -16.03
N PRO A 277 -19.52 1.20 -15.88
CA PRO A 277 -18.43 0.75 -16.75
C PRO A 277 -18.71 -0.58 -17.48
N THR A 278 -19.84 -0.74 -18.12
CA THR A 278 -20.17 -1.98 -18.85
C THR A 278 -19.15 -2.27 -19.96
N GLY A 279 -18.64 -3.49 -19.99
CA GLY A 279 -17.66 -3.93 -21.00
C GLY A 279 -16.23 -3.45 -20.77
N VAL A 280 -15.95 -2.68 -19.69
CA VAL A 280 -14.60 -2.26 -19.35
C VAL A 280 -13.79 -3.45 -18.83
N SER A 281 -12.59 -3.64 -19.35
CA SER A 281 -11.56 -4.54 -18.81
C SER A 281 -10.57 -3.74 -17.96
N ALA A 282 -9.72 -4.45 -17.23
CA ALA A 282 -8.69 -3.84 -16.39
C ALA A 282 -7.32 -4.37 -16.75
N ARG A 283 -6.30 -3.51 -16.69
CA ARG A 283 -4.90 -3.85 -16.92
C ARG A 283 -4.08 -3.45 -15.71
N ALA A 284 -3.19 -4.33 -15.27
CA ALA A 284 -2.25 -4.04 -14.20
C ALA A 284 -0.87 -4.65 -14.48
N GLY A 285 0.15 -4.02 -13.92
CA GLY A 285 1.51 -4.52 -13.93
C GLY A 285 2.15 -4.43 -12.55
N ARG A 286 3.10 -5.34 -12.31
CA ARG A 286 3.95 -5.36 -11.12
C ARG A 286 5.40 -5.56 -11.56
N VAL A 287 6.32 -4.88 -10.89
CA VAL A 287 7.74 -5.22 -10.95
C VAL A 287 8.11 -5.89 -9.64
N LEU A 288 8.78 -7.00 -9.72
CA LEU A 288 9.33 -7.74 -8.58
C LEU A 288 10.84 -7.66 -8.63
N TRP A 289 11.47 -7.22 -7.55
CA TRP A 289 12.88 -7.43 -7.25
C TRP A 289 12.99 -8.51 -6.19
N THR A 290 13.86 -9.49 -6.41
CA THR A 290 14.28 -10.44 -5.39
C THR A 290 15.79 -10.34 -5.20
N ALA A 291 16.24 -10.42 -3.95
CA ALA A 291 17.66 -10.44 -3.64
C ALA A 291 17.92 -11.29 -2.38
N ARG A 292 19.15 -11.78 -2.21
CA ARG A 292 19.52 -12.67 -1.11
C ARG A 292 20.49 -12.00 -0.16
N ARG A 293 20.29 -12.24 1.13
CA ARG A 293 21.36 -12.03 2.10
C ARG A 293 22.45 -13.08 1.88
N PRO A 294 23.75 -12.71 1.81
CA PRO A 294 24.85 -13.68 1.71
C PRO A 294 24.80 -14.74 2.82
N THR A 295 25.24 -15.97 2.51
CA THR A 295 25.32 -17.06 3.50
C THR A 295 26.56 -16.97 4.39
N THR A 296 27.55 -16.20 3.96
CA THR A 296 28.80 -15.93 4.70
C THR A 296 28.98 -14.43 4.81
N SER A 297 29.23 -13.96 6.02
CA SER A 297 29.67 -12.57 6.27
C SER A 297 31.18 -12.53 6.29
#